data_857c3fdf84e18f27af58f0c97249beef
#
_entry.id   857c3fdf84e18f27af58f0c97249beef
#
_cell.length_a   1.000
_cell.length_b   1.000
_cell.length_c   1.000
_cell.angle_alpha   90.00
_cell.angle_beta   90.00
_cell.angle_gamma   90.00
#
_symmetry.space_group_name_H-M   'P 1'
#
loop_
_entity.id
_entity.type
_entity.pdbx_description
1 polymer ?
#
loop_
_entity_poly.entity_id
_entity_poly.type
_entity_poly.pdbx_seq_one_letter_code
_entity_poly.pdbx_strand_id
1 'polypeptide(L)'
;MNCPSCGFEYSYEEDNMLVCSACQFKWEKNPEEFVMDANGNKLFEGDSVIVIKDLKVKGSSNVLKQGTKVDNIKLQDGDHNISCRITGFGNMDLKSEFVKKA
;
A
#
# COMPACT_ATOMS: atom_id res chain seq x y z
N MET A 1 18.54 7.35 8.11
CA MET A 1 17.90 6.45 9.10
C MET A 1 18.95 5.82 9.97
N ASN A 2 18.80 5.90 11.27
CA ASN A 2 19.82 5.41 12.19
C ASN A 2 19.78 3.89 12.30
N CYS A 3 20.97 3.28 12.45
CA CYS A 3 21.06 1.84 12.65
C CYS A 3 20.36 1.42 13.95
N PRO A 4 19.45 0.43 13.90
CA PRO A 4 18.76 -0.01 15.10
C PRO A 4 19.64 -0.77 16.09
N SER A 5 20.83 -1.18 15.66
CA SER A 5 21.78 -1.91 16.51
C SER A 5 22.78 -0.99 17.23
N CYS A 6 23.44 -0.10 16.49
CA CYS A 6 24.48 0.76 17.05
C CYS A 6 24.16 2.26 17.05
N GLY A 7 23.07 2.67 16.41
CA GLY A 7 22.66 4.06 16.32
C GLY A 7 23.42 4.92 15.33
N PHE A 8 24.27 4.33 14.50
CA PHE A 8 25.03 5.06 13.50
C PHE A 8 24.14 5.64 12.43
N GLU A 9 24.36 6.89 12.03
CA GLU A 9 23.42 7.62 11.16
C GLU A 9 23.58 7.32 9.66
N TYR A 10 24.66 6.70 9.25
CA TYR A 10 24.92 6.40 7.84
C TYR A 10 24.72 4.92 7.55
N SER A 11 23.94 4.65 6.51
CA SER A 11 23.69 3.32 6.00
C SER A 11 23.66 3.34 4.48
N TYR A 12 23.86 2.19 3.86
CA TYR A 12 23.72 2.04 2.42
C TYR A 12 22.71 0.96 2.08
N GLU A 13 22.16 1.03 0.88
CA GLU A 13 21.13 0.12 0.41
C GLU A 13 21.76 -1.03 -0.35
N GLU A 14 21.35 -2.25 -0.02
CA GLU A 14 21.78 -3.48 -0.69
C GLU A 14 20.58 -4.44 -0.76
N ASP A 15 20.21 -4.87 -1.97
CA ASP A 15 19.11 -5.84 -2.20
C ASP A 15 17.82 -5.55 -1.41
N ASN A 16 17.34 -4.30 -1.44
CA ASN A 16 16.18 -3.82 -0.69
C ASN A 16 16.35 -3.83 0.83
N MET A 17 17.57 -4.02 1.32
CA MET A 17 17.89 -3.92 2.72
C MET A 17 18.82 -2.75 2.99
N LEU A 18 18.76 -2.20 4.18
CA LEU A 18 19.71 -1.20 4.63
C LEU A 18 20.81 -1.88 5.43
N VAL A 19 22.04 -1.48 5.16
CA VAL A 19 23.22 -2.01 5.85
C VAL A 19 23.91 -0.86 6.54
N CYS A 20 24.17 -1.01 7.86
CA CYS A 20 24.93 -0.03 8.61
C CYS A 20 26.38 -0.01 8.13
N SER A 21 26.90 1.18 7.80
CA SER A 21 28.27 1.32 7.35
C SER A 21 29.30 1.15 8.49
N ALA A 22 28.88 1.19 9.74
CA ALA A 22 29.75 1.02 10.90
C ALA A 22 29.81 -0.43 11.39
N CYS A 23 28.66 -1.04 11.67
CA CYS A 23 28.60 -2.39 12.24
C CYS A 23 28.14 -3.47 11.25
N GLN A 24 27.75 -3.08 10.04
CA GLN A 24 27.24 -3.96 8.98
C GLN A 24 25.98 -4.73 9.35
N PHE A 25 25.22 -4.22 10.31
CA PHE A 25 23.91 -4.76 10.63
C PHE A 25 22.96 -4.54 9.46
N LYS A 26 22.27 -5.58 9.04
CA LYS A 26 21.29 -5.51 7.95
C LYS A 26 19.87 -5.51 8.51
N TRP A 27 19.04 -4.63 7.99
CA TRP A 27 17.62 -4.60 8.32
C TRP A 27 16.81 -4.24 7.07
N GLU A 28 15.53 -4.58 7.08
CA GLU A 28 14.67 -4.29 5.97
C GLU A 28 14.49 -2.78 5.79
N LYS A 29 14.60 -2.34 4.53
CA LYS A 29 14.34 -0.96 4.15
C LYS A 29 12.84 -0.74 4.17
N ASN A 30 12.37 0.00 5.13
CA ASN A 30 10.97 0.20 5.51
C ASN A 30 10.35 -1.10 6.03
N PRO A 31 9.73 -1.06 7.21
CA PRO A 31 8.72 -2.05 7.52
C PRO A 31 7.76 -1.97 6.34
N GLU A 32 7.66 -3.02 5.58
CA GLU A 32 6.86 -3.08 4.37
C GLU A 32 5.49 -2.50 4.67
N GLU A 33 5.21 -1.30 4.16
CA GLU A 33 3.87 -0.78 4.18
C GLU A 33 3.07 -1.62 3.22
N PHE A 34 2.31 -2.52 3.77
CA PHE A 34 1.37 -3.32 3.01
C PHE A 34 0.03 -3.34 3.74
N VAL A 35 -1.01 -3.61 2.97
CA VAL A 35 -2.34 -3.85 3.52
C VAL A 35 -2.81 -5.22 3.04
N MET A 36 -3.70 -5.83 3.79
CA MET A 36 -4.27 -7.11 3.42
C MET A 36 -5.58 -6.90 2.67
N ASP A 37 -5.76 -7.63 1.58
CA ASP A 37 -7.04 -7.64 0.86
C ASP A 37 -8.06 -8.53 1.58
N ALA A 38 -9.26 -8.67 0.98
CA ALA A 38 -10.33 -9.48 1.56
C ALA A 38 -9.96 -10.96 1.69
N ASN A 39 -9.01 -11.45 0.90
CA ASN A 39 -8.56 -12.84 0.88
C ASN A 39 -7.30 -13.08 1.71
N GLY A 40 -6.76 -12.04 2.34
CA GLY A 40 -5.53 -12.12 3.14
C GLY A 40 -4.24 -12.03 2.32
N ASN A 41 -4.30 -11.61 1.06
CA ASN A 41 -3.12 -11.37 0.24
C ASN A 41 -2.52 -10.00 0.56
N LYS A 42 -1.20 -9.91 0.54
CA LYS A 42 -0.52 -8.64 0.77
C LYS A 42 -0.62 -7.74 -0.46
N LEU A 43 -1.01 -6.50 -0.23
CA LEU A 43 -1.07 -5.47 -1.25
C LEU A 43 0.01 -4.43 -0.98
N PHE A 44 0.78 -4.11 -2.02
CA PHE A 44 1.85 -3.12 -1.95
C PHE A 44 1.49 -1.91 -2.80
N GLU A 45 2.19 -0.82 -2.57
CA GLU A 45 2.02 0.39 -3.39
C GLU A 45 2.31 0.09 -4.86
N GLY A 46 1.41 0.50 -5.74
CA GLY A 46 1.52 0.25 -7.17
C GLY A 46 0.84 -1.03 -7.65
N ASP A 47 0.31 -1.84 -6.74
CA ASP A 47 -0.41 -3.06 -7.10
C ASP A 47 -1.75 -2.78 -7.76
N SER A 48 -2.29 -3.78 -8.42
CA SER A 48 -3.63 -3.75 -9.00
C SER A 48 -4.58 -4.57 -8.14
N VAL A 49 -5.81 -4.10 -8.00
CA VAL A 49 -6.85 -4.77 -7.21
C VAL A 49 -8.16 -4.80 -7.95
N ILE A 50 -9.05 -5.69 -7.54
CA ILE A 50 -10.41 -5.79 -8.05
C ILE A 50 -11.38 -5.56 -6.89
N VAL A 51 -12.33 -4.66 -7.09
CA VAL A 51 -13.38 -4.37 -6.10
C VAL A 51 -14.31 -5.56 -6.00
N ILE A 52 -14.57 -6.03 -4.79
CA ILE A 52 -15.41 -7.21 -4.55
C ILE A 52 -16.81 -6.87 -4.01
N LYS A 53 -17.08 -5.59 -3.76
CA LYS A 53 -18.37 -5.09 -3.29
C LYS A 53 -18.73 -3.81 -4.02
N ASP A 54 -20.03 -3.55 -4.15
CA ASP A 54 -20.49 -2.25 -4.63
C ASP A 54 -20.19 -1.19 -3.57
N LEU A 55 -19.49 -0.15 -3.96
CA LEU A 55 -19.08 0.94 -3.05
C LEU A 55 -19.70 2.25 -3.51
N LYS A 56 -20.35 2.95 -2.58
CA LYS A 56 -20.85 4.29 -2.85
C LYS A 56 -19.71 5.29 -2.86
N VAL A 57 -19.67 6.09 -3.91
CA VAL A 57 -18.71 7.19 -4.00
C VAL A 57 -19.25 8.37 -3.19
N LYS A 58 -18.46 8.83 -2.22
CA LYS A 58 -18.82 9.95 -1.37
C LYS A 58 -18.98 11.23 -2.20
N GLY A 59 -20.12 11.87 -2.08
CA GLY A 59 -20.41 13.09 -2.81
C GLY A 59 -20.86 12.89 -4.27
N SER A 60 -21.12 11.66 -4.68
CA SER A 60 -21.59 11.33 -6.03
C SER A 60 -22.74 10.34 -5.94
N SER A 61 -23.63 10.36 -6.93
CA SER A 61 -24.69 9.35 -7.09
C SER A 61 -24.18 8.06 -7.72
N ASN A 62 -22.93 8.04 -8.18
CA ASN A 62 -22.34 6.88 -8.81
C ASN A 62 -21.90 5.85 -7.79
N VAL A 63 -21.99 4.59 -8.16
CA VAL A 63 -21.54 3.45 -7.34
C VAL A 63 -20.40 2.76 -8.07
N LEU A 64 -19.33 2.51 -7.33
CA LEU A 64 -18.21 1.70 -7.83
C LEU A 64 -18.61 0.24 -7.71
N LYS A 65 -18.86 -0.40 -8.83
CA LYS A 65 -19.39 -1.76 -8.86
C LYS A 65 -18.30 -2.81 -8.62
N GLN A 66 -18.72 -3.93 -8.04
CA GLN A 66 -17.85 -5.09 -7.90
C GLN A 66 -17.31 -5.54 -9.26
N GLY A 67 -16.08 -6.05 -9.27
CA GLY A 67 -15.40 -6.45 -10.50
C GLY A 67 -14.63 -5.32 -11.19
N THR A 68 -14.68 -4.11 -10.65
CA THR A 68 -13.90 -2.99 -11.18
C THR A 68 -12.43 -3.18 -10.85
N LYS A 69 -11.58 -3.16 -11.89
CA LYS A 69 -10.13 -3.26 -11.72
C LYS A 69 -9.55 -1.87 -11.47
N VAL A 70 -8.71 -1.79 -10.47
CA VAL A 70 -8.00 -0.56 -10.09
C VAL A 70 -6.50 -0.81 -10.14
N ASP A 71 -5.80 -0.01 -10.92
CA ASP A 71 -4.35 -0.08 -11.05
C ASP A 71 -3.67 1.02 -10.23
N ASN A 72 -2.38 0.84 -9.92
CA ASN A 72 -1.57 1.84 -9.25
C ASN A 72 -2.17 2.34 -7.93
N ILE A 73 -2.55 1.43 -7.07
CA ILE A 73 -3.03 1.81 -5.74
C ILE A 73 -1.90 2.42 -4.93
N LYS A 74 -2.25 3.36 -4.05
CA LYS A 74 -1.33 3.92 -3.06
C LYS A 74 -1.82 3.55 -1.68
N LEU A 75 -0.88 3.29 -0.79
CA LEU A 75 -1.17 2.97 0.60
C LEU A 75 -1.17 4.25 1.42
N GLN A 76 -2.10 4.34 2.37
CA GLN A 76 -2.20 5.50 3.26
C GLN A 76 -2.65 5.04 4.65
N ASP A 77 -2.44 5.89 5.65
CA ASP A 77 -2.91 5.64 7.00
C ASP A 77 -4.40 5.99 7.12
N GLY A 78 -5.09 5.31 8.04
CA GLY A 78 -6.48 5.57 8.36
C GLY A 78 -7.42 4.42 8.01
N ASP A 79 -8.72 4.66 8.18
CA ASP A 79 -9.75 3.64 7.91
C ASP A 79 -9.78 3.22 6.44
N HIS A 80 -9.60 4.19 5.54
CA HIS A 80 -9.46 3.94 4.12
C HIS A 80 -7.96 3.87 3.80
N ASN A 81 -7.40 2.69 3.89
CA ASN A 81 -5.97 2.47 3.79
C ASN A 81 -5.44 2.36 2.35
N ILE A 82 -6.31 2.48 1.35
CA ILE A 82 -5.94 2.51 -0.06
C ILE A 82 -6.44 3.80 -0.68
N SER A 83 -5.56 4.49 -1.40
CA SER A 83 -5.90 5.63 -2.24
C SER A 83 -5.66 5.25 -3.70
N CYS A 84 -6.60 5.58 -4.57
CA CYS A 84 -6.47 5.25 -5.99
C CYS A 84 -7.14 6.32 -6.84
N ARG A 85 -6.78 6.34 -8.12
CA ARG A 85 -7.40 7.19 -9.11
C ARG A 85 -8.13 6.32 -10.13
N ILE A 86 -9.43 6.55 -10.26
CA ILE A 86 -10.29 5.78 -11.16
C ILE A 86 -10.81 6.70 -12.25
N THR A 87 -10.68 6.29 -13.51
CA THR A 87 -11.21 7.02 -14.66
C THR A 87 -12.70 7.23 -14.51
N GLY A 88 -13.15 8.48 -14.59
CA GLY A 88 -14.56 8.84 -14.43
C GLY A 88 -14.97 9.15 -12.97
N PHE A 89 -14.16 8.77 -11.98
CA PHE A 89 -14.45 9.00 -10.57
C PHE A 89 -13.43 9.93 -9.90
N GLY A 90 -12.22 10.06 -10.44
CA GLY A 90 -11.14 10.83 -9.84
C GLY A 90 -10.46 10.07 -8.70
N ASN A 91 -9.93 10.81 -7.73
CA ASN A 91 -9.28 10.20 -6.58
C ASN A 91 -10.30 9.61 -5.62
N MET A 92 -10.08 8.36 -5.22
CA MET A 92 -10.96 7.65 -4.28
C MET A 92 -10.14 6.99 -3.20
N ASP A 93 -10.70 6.96 -2.01
CA ASP A 93 -10.16 6.21 -0.88
C ASP A 93 -10.98 4.93 -0.72
N LEU A 94 -10.29 3.80 -0.62
CA LEU A 94 -10.89 2.48 -0.48
C LEU A 94 -10.35 1.78 0.75
N LYS A 95 -11.15 0.86 1.29
CA LYS A 95 -10.67 -0.06 2.33
C LYS A 95 -10.14 -1.34 1.66
N SER A 96 -9.02 -1.83 2.15
CA SER A 96 -8.40 -3.06 1.62
C SER A 96 -9.32 -4.28 1.74
N GLU A 97 -10.22 -4.30 2.73
CA GLU A 97 -11.19 -5.38 2.93
C GLU A 97 -12.26 -5.45 1.84
N PHE A 98 -12.39 -4.42 1.01
CA PHE A 98 -13.36 -4.37 -0.09
C PHE A 98 -12.76 -4.69 -1.45
N VAL A 99 -11.51 -5.08 -1.50
CA VAL A 99 -10.80 -5.40 -2.73
C VAL A 99 -10.04 -6.70 -2.59
N LYS A 100 -9.68 -7.29 -3.72
CA LYS A 100 -8.82 -8.46 -3.78
C LYS A 100 -7.69 -8.19 -4.77
N LYS A 101 -6.57 -8.87 -4.57
CA LYS A 101 -5.43 -8.76 -5.50
C LYS A 101 -5.84 -9.26 -6.89
N ALA A 102 -5.55 -8.42 -7.88
CA ALA A 102 -5.84 -8.76 -9.27
C ALA A 102 -4.86 -9.80 -9.82
#